data_4b8da057caf5448c2958674baae59686
#
_entry.id   4b8da057caf5448c2958674baae59686
#
_cell.length_a   1.000
_cell.length_b   1.000
_cell.length_c   1.000
_cell.angle_alpha   90.00
_cell.angle_beta   90.00
_cell.angle_gamma   90.00
#
_symmetry.space_group_name_H-M   'P 1'
#
loop_
_entity.id
_entity.type
_entity.pdbx_description
1 polymer ?
#
loop_
_entity_poly.entity_id
_entity_poly.type
_entity_poly.pdbx_seq_one_letter_code
_entity_poly.pdbx_strand_id
1 'polypeptide(L)'
;MNFHLYLAYLSISFFTIVSPGAAILLAINNGLYYDLKAVLISSVANIIGLFILSVIAMIGISSILLISHNFLIGLKIIGAIYLIYLGIKQIINKNTKIFLKKNHTHSEYNKIHIFRKGFFIAITNPKPILFFSAIFPLFLDKTKDINLQFFLMTFSFMFISLCSLMTYGFLSKTAKAWFLKEKSLKLFYKISGFLFILMGIGMLYL
;
A
#
# COMPACT_ATOMS: atom_id res chain seq x y z
N MET A 1 -16.08 -0.26 16.32
CA MET A 1 -16.12 -0.84 14.97
C MET A 1 -16.70 -2.22 15.03
N ASN A 2 -17.58 -2.58 14.10
CA ASN A 2 -18.11 -3.95 13.98
C ASN A 2 -16.98 -4.88 13.51
N PHE A 3 -16.92 -6.12 14.06
CA PHE A 3 -15.89 -7.10 13.72
C PHE A 3 -15.86 -7.45 12.22
N HIS A 4 -17.01 -7.61 11.59
CA HIS A 4 -17.10 -7.86 10.14
C HIS A 4 -16.54 -6.71 9.31
N LEU A 5 -16.83 -5.46 9.72
CA LEU A 5 -16.31 -4.27 9.06
C LEU A 5 -14.78 -4.19 9.19
N TYR A 6 -14.23 -4.56 10.35
CA TYR A 6 -12.79 -4.62 10.56
C TYR A 6 -12.10 -5.70 9.73
N LEU A 7 -12.71 -6.88 9.62
CA LEU A 7 -12.19 -7.94 8.75
C LEU A 7 -12.19 -7.53 7.27
N ALA A 8 -13.25 -6.86 6.82
CA ALA A 8 -13.31 -6.31 5.47
C ALA A 8 -12.20 -5.27 5.24
N TYR A 9 -11.99 -4.36 6.21
CA TYR A 9 -10.88 -3.41 6.18
C TYR A 9 -9.52 -4.10 6.10
N LEU A 10 -9.26 -5.09 6.95
CA LEU A 10 -8.00 -5.84 6.95
C LEU A 10 -7.76 -6.54 5.61
N SER A 11 -8.81 -7.15 5.04
CA SER A 11 -8.73 -7.83 3.74
C SER A 11 -8.35 -6.85 2.63
N ILE A 12 -9.04 -5.72 2.53
CA ILE A 12 -8.74 -4.68 1.53
C ILE A 12 -7.34 -4.10 1.75
N SER A 13 -6.98 -3.82 3.00
CA SER A 13 -5.64 -3.34 3.35
C SER A 13 -4.55 -4.32 2.94
N PHE A 14 -4.73 -5.61 3.27
CA PHE A 14 -3.78 -6.66 2.93
C PHE A 14 -3.53 -6.75 1.42
N PHE A 15 -4.57 -6.88 0.62
CA PHE A 15 -4.42 -6.93 -0.84
C PHE A 15 -3.85 -5.64 -1.41
N THR A 16 -4.26 -4.49 -0.87
CA THR A 16 -3.70 -3.20 -1.26
C THR A 16 -2.20 -3.14 -0.97
N ILE A 17 -1.75 -3.56 0.20
CA ILE A 17 -0.34 -3.51 0.61
C ILE A 17 0.49 -4.52 -0.17
N VAL A 18 0.06 -5.79 -0.23
CA VAL A 18 0.82 -6.90 -0.86
C VAL A 18 0.90 -6.75 -2.38
N SER A 19 -0.03 -6.03 -3.00
CA SER A 19 -0.01 -5.76 -4.43
C SER A 19 1.24 -4.95 -4.83
N PRO A 20 1.96 -5.36 -5.90
CA PRO A 20 3.21 -4.72 -6.30
C PRO A 20 3.03 -3.24 -6.63
N GLY A 21 3.88 -2.42 -6.00
CA GLY A 21 3.91 -0.98 -6.17
C GLY A 21 5.30 -0.43 -5.85
N ALA A 22 5.45 0.90 -5.88
CA ALA A 22 6.75 1.55 -5.74
C ALA A 22 7.48 1.18 -4.43
N ALA A 23 6.75 1.04 -3.30
CA ALA A 23 7.34 0.68 -2.02
C ALA A 23 7.89 -0.77 -2.02
N ILE A 24 7.12 -1.72 -2.58
CA ILE A 24 7.57 -3.12 -2.72
C ILE A 24 8.77 -3.22 -3.64
N LEU A 25 8.74 -2.51 -4.78
CA LEU A 25 9.88 -2.48 -5.71
C LEU A 25 11.14 -1.89 -5.05
N LEU A 26 10.99 -0.87 -4.20
CA LEU A 26 12.11 -0.34 -3.42
C LEU A 26 12.64 -1.39 -2.42
N ALA A 27 11.75 -2.09 -1.70
CA ALA A 27 12.15 -3.14 -0.74
C ALA A 27 12.89 -4.29 -1.43
N ILE A 28 12.37 -4.77 -2.58
CA ILE A 28 13.03 -5.79 -3.40
C ILE A 28 14.41 -5.28 -3.87
N ASN A 29 14.48 -4.04 -4.36
CA ASN A 29 15.73 -3.45 -4.84
C ASN A 29 16.77 -3.34 -3.73
N ASN A 30 16.36 -2.86 -2.55
CA ASN A 30 17.24 -2.76 -1.38
C ASN A 30 17.72 -4.15 -0.92
N GLY A 31 16.86 -5.16 -0.92
CA GLY A 31 17.23 -6.53 -0.59
C GLY A 31 18.16 -7.19 -1.60
N LEU A 32 18.01 -6.89 -2.91
CA LEU A 32 18.85 -7.44 -3.98
C LEU A 32 20.26 -6.84 -4.02
N TYR A 33 20.37 -5.53 -3.80
CA TYR A 33 21.62 -4.79 -4.04
C TYR A 33 22.33 -4.32 -2.78
N TYR A 34 21.62 -4.28 -1.66
CA TYR A 34 22.17 -3.91 -0.36
C TYR A 34 21.96 -5.07 0.63
N ASP A 35 21.37 -4.78 1.77
CA ASP A 35 21.15 -5.72 2.86
C ASP A 35 19.74 -5.54 3.50
N LEU A 36 19.44 -6.39 4.49
CA LEU A 36 18.19 -6.28 5.23
C LEU A 36 18.08 -5.00 6.07
N LYS A 37 19.21 -4.38 6.44
CA LYS A 37 19.20 -3.09 7.15
C LYS A 37 18.71 -1.98 6.23
N ALA A 38 19.13 -1.98 4.96
CA ALA A 38 18.63 -1.05 3.97
C ALA A 38 17.12 -1.23 3.72
N VAL A 39 16.64 -2.49 3.68
CA VAL A 39 15.20 -2.78 3.60
C VAL A 39 14.48 -2.23 4.83
N LEU A 40 14.99 -2.49 6.04
CA LEU A 40 14.40 -2.01 7.29
C LEU A 40 14.34 -0.48 7.32
N ILE A 41 15.43 0.21 6.99
CA ILE A 41 15.47 1.68 6.97
C ILE A 41 14.42 2.26 6.02
N SER A 42 14.31 1.74 4.80
CA SER A 42 13.31 2.20 3.84
C SER A 42 11.89 1.83 4.24
N SER A 43 11.69 0.69 4.91
CA SER A 43 10.38 0.25 5.41
C SER A 43 9.90 1.10 6.57
N VAL A 44 10.77 1.41 7.54
CA VAL A 44 10.47 2.33 8.65
C VAL A 44 10.14 3.72 8.13
N ALA A 45 10.93 4.23 7.18
CA ALA A 45 10.67 5.51 6.55
C ALA A 45 9.31 5.53 5.82
N ASN A 46 8.97 4.43 5.12
CA ASN A 46 7.66 4.27 4.47
C ASN A 46 6.52 4.30 5.48
N ILE A 47 6.65 3.62 6.62
CA ILE A 47 5.65 3.59 7.69
C ILE A 47 5.43 4.99 8.27
N ILE A 48 6.50 5.76 8.50
CA ILE A 48 6.38 7.15 8.96
C ILE A 48 5.58 7.98 7.94
N GLY A 49 5.86 7.82 6.65
CA GLY A 49 5.10 8.48 5.58
C GLY A 49 3.64 8.07 5.56
N LEU A 50 3.33 6.77 5.72
CA LEU A 50 1.97 6.25 5.81
C LEU A 50 1.22 6.79 7.03
N PHE A 51 1.89 6.90 8.19
CA PHE A 51 1.32 7.50 9.38
C PHE A 51 0.93 8.96 9.15
N ILE A 52 1.82 9.75 8.56
CA ILE A 52 1.53 11.15 8.22
C ILE A 52 0.32 11.24 7.28
N LEU A 53 0.27 10.40 6.24
CA LEU A 53 -0.89 10.35 5.33
C LEU A 53 -2.19 10.00 6.06
N SER A 54 -2.15 9.03 6.99
CA SER A 54 -3.33 8.65 7.76
C SER A 54 -3.83 9.80 8.66
N VAL A 55 -2.90 10.53 9.29
CA VAL A 55 -3.23 11.70 10.13
C VAL A 55 -3.85 12.82 9.27
N ILE A 56 -3.24 13.14 8.13
CA ILE A 56 -3.79 14.15 7.20
C ILE A 56 -5.19 13.74 6.74
N ALA A 57 -5.38 12.48 6.38
CA ALA A 57 -6.68 11.96 6.00
C ALA A 57 -7.69 12.09 7.15
N MET A 58 -7.30 11.74 8.39
CA MET A 58 -8.18 11.84 9.55
C MET A 58 -8.61 13.27 9.85
N ILE A 59 -7.70 14.25 9.76
CA ILE A 59 -8.02 15.67 9.92
C ILE A 59 -9.03 16.10 8.85
N GLY A 60 -8.82 15.69 7.59
CA GLY A 60 -9.77 15.94 6.51
C GLY A 60 -11.13 15.29 6.76
N ILE A 61 -11.14 14.03 7.20
CA ILE A 61 -12.36 13.27 7.49
C ILE A 61 -13.16 13.89 8.65
N SER A 62 -12.50 14.34 9.71
CA SER A 62 -13.18 14.97 10.86
C SER A 62 -14.01 16.17 10.45
N SER A 63 -13.53 16.95 9.47
CA SER A 63 -14.27 18.07 8.88
C SER A 63 -15.43 17.60 7.99
N ILE A 64 -15.31 16.42 7.38
CA ILE A 64 -16.22 15.88 6.36
C ILE A 64 -17.31 14.99 6.98
N LEU A 65 -17.04 14.32 8.08
CA LEU A 65 -18.02 13.45 8.79
C LEU A 65 -19.26 14.23 9.26
N LEU A 66 -19.15 15.55 9.36
CA LEU A 66 -20.24 16.45 9.71
C LEU A 66 -21.14 16.80 8.51
N ILE A 67 -20.75 16.49 7.27
CA ILE A 67 -21.31 17.19 6.12
C ILE A 67 -22.46 16.47 5.44
N SER A 68 -22.45 15.20 5.11
CA SER A 68 -23.60 14.58 4.41
C SER A 68 -23.44 13.09 4.12
N HIS A 69 -24.55 12.35 4.18
CA HIS A 69 -24.64 10.97 3.70
C HIS A 69 -24.24 10.83 2.21
N ASN A 70 -24.67 11.76 1.39
CA ASN A 70 -24.36 11.79 -0.05
C ASN A 70 -22.85 11.90 -0.34
N PHE A 71 -22.12 12.61 0.53
CA PHE A 71 -20.67 12.73 0.39
C PHE A 71 -19.95 11.37 0.60
N LEU A 72 -20.40 10.58 1.58
CA LEU A 72 -19.84 9.23 1.81
C LEU A 72 -20.12 8.30 0.62
N ILE A 73 -21.31 8.39 0.00
CA ILE A 73 -21.62 7.67 -1.23
C ILE A 73 -20.67 8.10 -2.36
N GLY A 74 -20.44 9.39 -2.52
CA GLY A 74 -19.48 9.91 -3.49
C GLY A 74 -18.06 9.36 -3.26
N LEU A 75 -17.61 9.36 -2.00
CA LEU A 75 -16.30 8.82 -1.64
C LEU A 75 -16.18 7.31 -1.92
N LYS A 76 -17.25 6.55 -1.64
CA LYS A 76 -17.37 5.12 -1.94
C LYS A 76 -17.23 4.86 -3.44
N ILE A 77 -17.93 5.62 -4.26
CA ILE A 77 -17.87 5.51 -5.72
C ILE A 77 -16.46 5.83 -6.23
N ILE A 78 -15.84 6.92 -5.74
CA ILE A 78 -14.46 7.30 -6.10
C ILE A 78 -13.48 6.20 -5.69
N GLY A 79 -13.60 5.67 -4.48
CA GLY A 79 -12.76 4.56 -4.00
C GLY A 79 -12.91 3.30 -4.85
N ALA A 80 -14.14 2.93 -5.21
CA ALA A 80 -14.43 1.77 -6.07
C ALA A 80 -13.84 1.95 -7.49
N ILE A 81 -14.08 3.09 -8.13
CA ILE A 81 -13.51 3.43 -9.43
C ILE A 81 -11.98 3.39 -9.38
N TYR A 82 -11.39 3.93 -8.32
CA TYR A 82 -9.94 3.91 -8.17
C TYR A 82 -9.37 2.49 -8.03
N LEU A 83 -9.99 1.62 -7.25
CA LEU A 83 -9.57 0.22 -7.15
C LEU A 83 -9.67 -0.49 -8.50
N ILE A 84 -10.76 -0.29 -9.24
CA ILE A 84 -10.93 -0.83 -10.60
C ILE A 84 -9.85 -0.29 -11.53
N TYR A 85 -9.59 1.02 -11.50
CA TYR A 85 -8.50 1.65 -12.27
C TYR A 85 -7.13 1.04 -11.96
N LEU A 86 -6.80 0.88 -10.67
CA LEU A 86 -5.55 0.22 -10.27
C LEU A 86 -5.47 -1.21 -10.77
N GLY A 87 -6.57 -1.95 -10.69
CA GLY A 87 -6.66 -3.33 -11.17
C GLY A 87 -6.40 -3.41 -12.68
N ILE A 88 -7.07 -2.60 -13.46
CA ILE A 88 -6.88 -2.52 -14.91
C ILE A 88 -5.44 -2.13 -15.25
N LYS A 89 -4.92 -1.08 -14.60
CA LYS A 89 -3.54 -0.62 -14.79
C LYS A 89 -2.52 -1.70 -14.51
N GLN A 90 -2.74 -2.54 -13.49
CA GLN A 90 -1.84 -3.66 -13.19
C GLN A 90 -1.92 -4.76 -14.24
N ILE A 91 -3.11 -5.11 -14.72
CA ILE A 91 -3.30 -6.15 -15.74
C ILE A 91 -2.64 -5.74 -17.07
N ILE A 92 -2.78 -4.47 -17.45
CA ILE A 92 -2.27 -3.93 -18.72
C ILE A 92 -0.77 -3.58 -18.63
N ASN A 93 -0.20 -3.51 -17.42
CA ASN A 93 1.19 -3.07 -17.24
C ASN A 93 2.16 -3.99 -17.97
N LYS A 94 2.70 -3.51 -19.09
CA LYS A 94 3.72 -4.20 -19.90
C LYS A 94 5.14 -4.03 -19.33
N ASN A 95 5.37 -3.03 -18.47
CA ASN A 95 6.67 -2.70 -17.92
C ASN A 95 6.93 -3.48 -16.62
N THR A 96 7.15 -4.78 -16.77
CA THR A 96 7.58 -5.67 -15.67
C THR A 96 9.08 -5.54 -15.37
N LYS A 97 9.77 -4.62 -16.01
CA LYS A 97 11.18 -4.37 -15.70
C LYS A 97 11.25 -3.76 -14.29
N ILE A 98 11.49 -4.61 -13.29
CA ILE A 98 12.11 -4.16 -12.05
C ILE A 98 13.33 -3.37 -12.53
N PHE A 99 13.44 -2.11 -12.15
CA PHE A 99 14.60 -1.28 -12.50
C PHE A 99 15.83 -1.88 -11.82
N LEU A 100 16.33 -2.95 -12.44
CA LEU A 100 17.59 -3.57 -12.10
C LEU A 100 18.65 -2.62 -12.62
N LYS A 101 19.03 -1.66 -11.79
CA LYS A 101 20.23 -0.88 -12.08
C LYS A 101 21.39 -1.87 -12.16
N LYS A 102 21.83 -2.16 -13.38
CA LYS A 102 23.05 -2.90 -13.65
C LYS A 102 24.19 -2.16 -12.94
N ASN A 103 24.97 -2.88 -12.15
CA ASN A 103 26.20 -2.44 -11.48
C ASN A 103 26.02 -1.72 -10.12
N HIS A 104 25.76 -2.50 -9.07
CA HIS A 104 26.34 -2.21 -7.76
C HIS A 104 26.76 -3.53 -7.12
N THR A 105 28.04 -3.85 -7.22
CA THR A 105 28.75 -4.62 -6.20
C THR A 105 28.48 -3.94 -4.85
N HIS A 106 28.41 -4.73 -3.77
CA HIS A 106 28.17 -4.27 -2.39
C HIS A 106 28.83 -2.91 -2.10
N SER A 107 28.18 -1.83 -2.47
CA SER A 107 28.66 -0.48 -2.23
C SER A 107 28.05 0.02 -0.92
N GLU A 108 28.89 0.69 -0.14
CA GLU A 108 28.38 1.44 1.00
C GLU A 108 27.22 2.32 0.55
N TYR A 109 26.07 2.16 1.22
CA TYR A 109 24.90 2.96 0.92
C TYR A 109 24.71 4.06 1.97
N ASN A 110 24.32 5.22 1.53
CA ASN A 110 23.95 6.30 2.45
C ASN A 110 22.57 6.01 3.05
N LYS A 111 22.54 5.76 4.36
CA LYS A 111 21.31 5.45 5.13
C LYS A 111 20.25 6.54 4.99
N ILE A 112 20.68 7.81 5.00
CA ILE A 112 19.78 8.97 4.85
C ILE A 112 19.14 8.97 3.46
N HIS A 113 19.88 8.61 2.42
CA HIS A 113 19.33 8.52 1.07
C HIS A 113 18.29 7.42 0.93
N ILE A 114 18.53 6.24 1.55
CA ILE A 114 17.56 5.14 1.59
C ILE A 114 16.31 5.53 2.37
N PHE A 115 16.47 6.17 3.53
CA PHE A 115 15.38 6.68 4.33
C PHE A 115 14.51 7.68 3.53
N ARG A 116 15.14 8.71 2.96
CA ARG A 116 14.43 9.69 2.13
C ARG A 116 13.65 9.03 1.00
N LYS A 117 14.25 8.08 0.27
CA LYS A 117 13.53 7.34 -0.80
C LYS A 117 12.29 6.62 -0.26
N GLY A 118 12.40 5.89 0.86
CA GLY A 118 11.28 5.20 1.47
C GLY A 118 10.16 6.15 1.88
N PHE A 119 10.52 7.26 2.50
CA PHE A 119 9.60 8.29 2.95
C PHE A 119 8.88 8.98 1.78
N PHE A 120 9.62 9.49 0.80
CA PHE A 120 9.01 10.17 -0.34
C PHE A 120 8.15 9.24 -1.19
N ILE A 121 8.56 7.98 -1.36
CA ILE A 121 7.70 6.99 -2.02
C ILE A 121 6.37 6.81 -1.27
N ALA A 122 6.36 6.82 0.05
CA ALA A 122 5.11 6.70 0.80
C ALA A 122 4.18 7.90 0.58
N ILE A 123 4.70 9.13 0.77
CA ILE A 123 3.87 10.33 0.74
C ILE A 123 3.48 10.80 -0.66
N THR A 124 4.20 10.38 -1.71
CA THR A 124 3.90 10.74 -3.10
C THR A 124 3.22 9.62 -3.88
N ASN A 125 3.13 8.43 -3.31
CA ASN A 125 2.51 7.29 -3.99
C ASN A 125 0.99 7.46 -4.02
N PRO A 126 0.37 7.50 -5.21
CA PRO A 126 -1.08 7.68 -5.30
C PRO A 126 -1.86 6.54 -4.64
N LYS A 127 -1.27 5.35 -4.50
CA LYS A 127 -1.94 4.18 -3.94
C LYS A 127 -2.31 4.36 -2.45
N PRO A 128 -1.39 4.64 -1.51
CA PRO A 128 -1.75 4.92 -0.13
C PRO A 128 -2.49 6.25 0.04
N ILE A 129 -2.19 7.28 -0.76
CA ILE A 129 -2.91 8.55 -0.71
C ILE A 129 -4.41 8.31 -0.90
N LEU A 130 -4.80 7.64 -1.99
CA LEU A 130 -6.19 7.36 -2.29
C LEU A 130 -6.80 6.30 -1.36
N PHE A 131 -5.99 5.36 -0.85
CA PHE A 131 -6.46 4.44 0.18
C PHE A 131 -6.91 5.20 1.43
N PHE A 132 -6.07 6.04 1.98
CA PHE A 132 -6.40 6.79 3.20
C PHE A 132 -7.48 7.86 2.97
N SER A 133 -7.53 8.50 1.81
CA SER A 133 -8.52 9.55 1.54
C SER A 133 -9.90 9.02 1.15
N ALA A 134 -9.98 7.91 0.41
CA ALA A 134 -11.23 7.43 -0.17
C ALA A 134 -11.74 6.11 0.44
N ILE A 135 -10.85 5.19 0.83
CA ILE A 135 -11.22 3.86 1.30
C ILE A 135 -11.31 3.80 2.82
N PHE A 136 -10.31 4.33 3.50
CA PHE A 136 -10.20 4.31 4.95
C PHE A 136 -11.46 4.88 5.67
N PRO A 137 -12.04 6.04 5.27
CA PRO A 137 -13.21 6.61 5.93
C PRO A 137 -14.45 5.72 5.93
N LEU A 138 -14.57 4.84 4.93
CA LEU A 138 -15.74 3.98 4.76
C LEU A 138 -15.85 2.88 5.82
N PHE A 139 -14.76 2.62 6.53
CA PHE A 139 -14.69 1.62 7.60
C PHE A 139 -14.84 2.22 9.00
N LEU A 140 -15.01 3.54 9.11
CA LEU A 140 -15.26 4.20 10.38
C LEU A 140 -16.73 4.13 10.77
N ASP A 141 -17.00 3.53 11.92
CA ASP A 141 -18.32 3.45 12.54
C ASP A 141 -18.55 4.72 13.38
N LYS A 142 -19.42 5.60 12.92
CA LYS A 142 -19.72 6.88 13.59
C LYS A 142 -20.37 6.75 14.95
N THR A 143 -20.92 5.57 15.27
CA THR A 143 -21.57 5.31 16.55
C THR A 143 -20.60 4.94 17.66
N LYS A 144 -19.32 4.76 17.34
CA LYS A 144 -18.25 4.34 18.25
C LYS A 144 -17.11 5.34 18.24
N ASP A 145 -16.21 5.24 19.24
CA ASP A 145 -15.03 6.09 19.33
C ASP A 145 -14.21 6.02 18.04
N ILE A 146 -14.15 7.15 17.34
CA ILE A 146 -13.47 7.31 16.06
C ILE A 146 -11.95 7.28 16.25
N ASN A 147 -11.42 7.83 17.35
CA ASN A 147 -9.99 7.88 17.60
C ASN A 147 -9.44 6.47 17.81
N LEU A 148 -10.12 5.65 18.62
CA LEU A 148 -9.72 4.26 18.83
C LEU A 148 -9.73 3.47 17.51
N GLN A 149 -10.75 3.65 16.69
CA GLN A 149 -10.83 3.01 15.37
C GLN A 149 -9.70 3.49 14.45
N PHE A 150 -9.43 4.80 14.43
CA PHE A 150 -8.32 5.37 13.66
C PHE A 150 -6.99 4.73 14.02
N PHE A 151 -6.65 4.68 15.31
CA PHE A 151 -5.39 4.07 15.75
C PHE A 151 -5.34 2.58 15.40
N LEU A 152 -6.41 1.83 15.69
CA LEU A 152 -6.47 0.39 15.39
C LEU A 152 -6.26 0.11 13.90
N MET A 153 -6.96 0.82 13.04
CA MET A 153 -6.87 0.66 11.59
C MET A 153 -5.50 1.10 11.05
N THR A 154 -5.00 2.25 11.50
CA THR A 154 -3.71 2.77 11.06
C THR A 154 -2.56 1.85 11.47
N PHE A 155 -2.51 1.43 12.74
CA PHE A 155 -1.46 0.52 13.19
C PHE A 155 -1.54 -0.86 12.53
N SER A 156 -2.74 -1.39 12.29
CA SER A 156 -2.91 -2.63 11.53
C SER A 156 -2.35 -2.48 10.10
N PHE A 157 -2.67 -1.39 9.41
CA PHE A 157 -2.14 -1.10 8.08
C PHE A 157 -0.62 -1.00 8.08
N MET A 158 -0.05 -0.25 9.02
CA MET A 158 1.40 -0.08 9.16
C MET A 158 2.09 -1.41 9.46
N PHE A 159 1.52 -2.23 10.34
CA PHE A 159 2.08 -3.55 10.68
C PHE A 159 2.10 -4.49 9.46
N ILE A 160 0.97 -4.59 8.74
CA ILE A 160 0.89 -5.39 7.50
C ILE A 160 1.90 -4.86 6.47
N SER A 161 2.04 -3.52 6.36
CA SER A 161 3.01 -2.90 5.45
C SER A 161 4.44 -3.24 5.81
N LEU A 162 4.82 -3.14 7.09
CA LEU A 162 6.17 -3.51 7.55
C LEU A 162 6.48 -4.97 7.24
N CYS A 163 5.59 -5.87 7.65
CA CYS A 163 5.75 -7.29 7.41
C CYS A 163 5.87 -7.60 5.91
N SER A 164 5.03 -7.00 5.08
CA SER A 164 5.06 -7.18 3.63
C SER A 164 6.39 -6.70 3.03
N LEU A 165 6.83 -5.48 3.34
CA LEU A 165 8.08 -4.91 2.81
C LEU A 165 9.30 -5.73 3.24
N MET A 166 9.35 -6.14 4.51
CA MET A 166 10.43 -6.98 5.02
C MET A 166 10.45 -8.36 4.35
N THR A 167 9.27 -8.97 4.16
CA THR A 167 9.15 -10.26 3.46
C THR A 167 9.64 -10.17 2.02
N TYR A 168 9.20 -9.15 1.27
CA TYR A 168 9.67 -8.93 -0.10
C TYR A 168 11.17 -8.66 -0.17
N GLY A 169 11.70 -7.84 0.74
CA GLY A 169 13.14 -7.57 0.82
C GLY A 169 13.96 -8.81 1.18
N PHE A 170 13.48 -9.64 2.11
CA PHE A 170 14.13 -10.90 2.47
C PHE A 170 14.09 -11.91 1.32
N LEU A 171 12.92 -12.14 0.76
CA LEU A 171 12.72 -13.08 -0.34
C LEU A 171 13.43 -12.64 -1.64
N SER A 172 13.76 -11.36 -1.77
CA SER A 172 14.41 -10.84 -2.97
C SER A 172 15.75 -11.50 -3.26
N LYS A 173 16.51 -11.89 -2.24
CA LYS A 173 17.79 -12.62 -2.39
C LYS A 173 17.57 -14.07 -2.77
N THR A 174 16.70 -14.77 -2.04
CA THR A 174 16.46 -16.20 -2.22
C THR A 174 15.64 -16.49 -3.48
N ALA A 175 14.66 -15.64 -3.78
CA ALA A 175 13.79 -15.76 -4.94
C ALA A 175 14.22 -14.86 -6.12
N LYS A 176 15.49 -14.45 -6.18
CA LYS A 176 16.01 -13.56 -7.23
C LYS A 176 15.63 -14.02 -8.63
N ALA A 177 15.80 -15.30 -8.92
CA ALA A 177 15.48 -15.91 -10.21
C ALA A 177 13.97 -15.79 -10.55
N TRP A 178 13.10 -15.87 -9.53
CA TRP A 178 11.65 -15.72 -9.71
C TRP A 178 11.26 -14.26 -9.96
N PHE A 179 11.81 -13.31 -9.20
CA PHE A 179 11.58 -11.87 -9.40
C PHE A 179 12.17 -11.35 -10.72
N LEU A 180 13.19 -12.02 -11.27
CA LEU A 180 13.77 -11.66 -12.55
C LEU A 180 13.00 -12.27 -13.75
N LYS A 181 12.15 -13.28 -13.52
CA LYS A 181 11.34 -13.89 -14.59
C LYS A 181 10.16 -12.98 -14.91
N GLU A 182 10.17 -12.42 -16.09
CA GLU A 182 9.08 -11.56 -16.60
C GLU A 182 7.70 -12.22 -16.53
N LYS A 183 7.63 -13.54 -16.81
CA LYS A 183 6.39 -14.33 -16.76
C LYS A 183 5.80 -14.38 -15.35
N SER A 184 6.64 -14.59 -14.31
CA SER A 184 6.20 -14.64 -12.91
C SER A 184 5.67 -13.28 -12.43
N LEU A 185 6.37 -12.21 -12.77
CA LEU A 185 5.93 -10.85 -12.46
C LEU A 185 4.62 -10.51 -13.17
N LYS A 186 4.48 -10.83 -14.46
CA LYS A 186 3.24 -10.62 -15.21
C LYS A 186 2.06 -11.37 -14.57
N LEU A 187 2.26 -12.61 -14.15
CA LEU A 187 1.23 -13.39 -13.46
C LEU A 187 0.84 -12.73 -12.14
N PHE A 188 1.82 -12.30 -11.35
CA PHE A 188 1.58 -11.61 -10.07
C PHE A 188 0.80 -10.29 -10.27
N TYR A 189 1.17 -9.48 -11.26
CA TYR A 189 0.43 -8.26 -11.60
C TYR A 189 -1.01 -8.56 -12.05
N LYS A 190 -1.23 -9.62 -12.86
CA LYS A 190 -2.57 -10.01 -13.32
C LYS A 190 -3.46 -10.45 -12.15
N ILE A 191 -2.95 -11.31 -11.26
CA ILE A 191 -3.70 -11.78 -10.08
C ILE A 191 -4.05 -10.60 -9.17
N SER A 192 -3.07 -9.75 -8.84
CA SER A 192 -3.30 -8.55 -8.03
C SER A 192 -4.30 -7.59 -8.68
N GLY A 193 -4.18 -7.40 -9.99
CA GLY A 193 -5.10 -6.53 -10.73
C GLY A 193 -6.53 -7.06 -10.73
N PHE A 194 -6.70 -8.37 -10.90
CA PHE A 194 -8.02 -9.00 -10.82
C PHE A 194 -8.64 -8.86 -9.43
N LEU A 195 -7.86 -9.07 -8.37
CA LEU A 195 -8.31 -8.87 -6.99
C LEU A 195 -8.75 -7.43 -6.73
N PHE A 196 -8.00 -6.42 -7.23
CA PHE A 196 -8.42 -5.03 -7.11
C PHE A 196 -9.75 -4.72 -7.81
N ILE A 197 -9.98 -5.30 -8.99
CA ILE A 197 -11.26 -5.14 -9.70
C ILE A 197 -12.39 -5.75 -8.88
N LEU A 198 -12.22 -6.98 -8.38
CA LEU A 198 -13.21 -7.64 -7.53
C LEU A 198 -13.52 -6.82 -6.26
N MET A 199 -12.48 -6.27 -5.62
CA MET A 199 -12.64 -5.43 -4.42
C MET A 199 -13.36 -4.12 -4.75
N GLY A 200 -13.04 -3.48 -5.87
CA GLY A 200 -13.73 -2.26 -6.31
C GLY A 200 -15.21 -2.51 -6.61
N ILE A 201 -15.53 -3.63 -7.26
CA ILE A 201 -16.92 -4.04 -7.50
C ILE A 201 -17.60 -4.36 -6.16
N GLY A 202 -16.99 -5.20 -5.31
CA GLY A 202 -17.54 -5.56 -3.99
C GLY A 202 -17.81 -4.34 -3.11
N MET A 203 -16.97 -3.31 -3.19
CA MET A 203 -17.15 -2.06 -2.45
C MET A 203 -18.43 -1.30 -2.84
N LEU A 204 -18.92 -1.46 -4.07
CA LEU A 204 -20.19 -0.84 -4.49
C LEU A 204 -21.41 -1.48 -3.83
N TYR A 205 -21.30 -2.72 -3.35
CA TYR A 205 -22.35 -3.47 -2.66
C TYR A 205 -22.30 -3.38 -1.13
N LEU A 206 -21.19 -2.90 -0.56
CA LEU A 206 -21.07 -2.56 0.88
C LEU A 206 -21.77 -1.22 1.17
#